data_a84ab338b00ab91195db1370d60f8140
#
_entry.id   a84ab338b00ab91195db1370d60f8140
#
_cell.length_a   1.000
_cell.length_b   1.000
_cell.length_c   1.000
_cell.angle_alpha   90.00
_cell.angle_beta   90.00
_cell.angle_gamma   90.00
#
_symmetry.space_group_name_H-M   'P 1'
#
loop_
_entity.id
_entity.type
_entity.pdbx_description
1 polymer ?
#
loop_
_entity_poly.entity_id
_entity_poly.type
_entity_poly.pdbx_seq_one_letter_code
_entity_poly.pdbx_strand_id
1 'polypeptide(L)'
;MRVRWPFLTIALAMAVVPGPSVRADINYRAEITGVEDSELADLLDKISELKTLQDKPPVSEEALRRRADRDLGRLADAAHSLGYWDAEFSYDIDTEAEPAKVTVTVKPGPLYHVASVEVHGPGGQPLAVPRDEKKLPLKPGDPARTAPVVATETALLTALGDSGHPFAKVENRRVEIDKDTQTMDVTYTLDPGRVMRFGPPEIKRLERLDPDYVEGRIRWQRGEIYDAKKVEETRRALIESGLFSTVQITPTVDPENPQDVRMTIDATERLHRTVGAGLAYNTSQGFGARAFWENRNLFGYAENLRLSAEAGQQLDAFRVNFRRPDFLAVDQDFLATAEAANDIPVAYRSRRAIATAGIERRFDHLLTGGVSFEIEKANVVQLADVTPRTGTQRYELVGLPAYLKLDETDNLLNPTTGYRGQLNVTPAHTFSGSHLTFSTNLLSGSTYWALGPEQRAVLAGKVALGSLDGAPLSQLPSDQRIYAGGGGSVRPYAYLMAGPLAPNNVPIGGRSSLVLNLETRIKITETIGVVPFVDAGSYYESPMPQLGRTLLYGVGLGARYYTGFGPLRLDLATPLHKRHGDSPIQVYISLGQAF
;
A
#
# COMPACT_ATOMS: atom_id res chain seq x y z
N MET A 1 -62.14 -44.12 -8.58
CA MET A 1 -61.98 -44.85 -9.84
C MET A 1 -60.55 -45.35 -9.95
N ARG A 2 -60.34 -46.67 -9.68
CA ARG A 2 -58.97 -47.29 -9.70
C ARG A 2 -58.72 -47.82 -11.11
N VAL A 3 -57.62 -47.43 -11.75
CA VAL A 3 -57.14 -48.05 -13.00
C VAL A 3 -55.87 -48.77 -12.67
N ARG A 4 -55.86 -50.08 -12.85
CA ARG A 4 -54.74 -51.01 -12.76
C ARG A 4 -54.10 -51.11 -14.16
N TRP A 5 -52.76 -51.08 -14.23
CA TRP A 5 -51.99 -51.41 -15.39
C TRP A 5 -51.17 -52.70 -15.13
N PRO A 6 -51.09 -53.62 -16.12
CA PRO A 6 -50.44 -54.90 -15.92
C PRO A 6 -48.94 -54.84 -16.23
N PHE A 7 -48.17 -55.59 -15.45
CA PHE A 7 -46.74 -55.82 -15.67
C PHE A 7 -46.53 -56.72 -16.89
N LEU A 8 -45.70 -56.23 -17.86
CA LEU A 8 -45.17 -57.04 -18.95
C LEU A 8 -43.68 -57.24 -18.70
N THR A 9 -43.24 -58.42 -18.31
CA THR A 9 -41.85 -58.84 -18.12
C THR A 9 -41.24 -59.19 -19.47
N ILE A 10 -40.34 -58.33 -19.99
CA ILE A 10 -39.49 -58.66 -21.12
C ILE A 10 -38.07 -58.94 -20.59
N ALA A 11 -37.65 -60.21 -20.67
CA ALA A 11 -36.27 -60.61 -20.39
C ALA A 11 -35.41 -60.23 -21.59
N LEU A 12 -34.58 -59.20 -21.42
CA LEU A 12 -33.56 -58.78 -22.42
C LEU A 12 -32.23 -59.41 -22.03
N ALA A 13 -31.76 -60.35 -22.85
CA ALA A 13 -30.41 -60.92 -22.76
C ALA A 13 -29.41 -59.84 -23.09
N MET A 14 -28.67 -59.30 -22.10
CA MET A 14 -27.52 -58.41 -22.33
C MET A 14 -26.33 -59.23 -22.86
N ALA A 15 -26.01 -59.06 -24.14
CA ALA A 15 -24.72 -59.38 -24.66
C ALA A 15 -23.68 -58.41 -24.07
N VAL A 16 -22.79 -58.91 -23.23
CA VAL A 16 -21.62 -58.14 -22.72
C VAL A 16 -20.71 -57.86 -23.90
N VAL A 17 -20.79 -56.65 -24.47
CA VAL A 17 -19.77 -56.11 -25.36
C VAL A 17 -18.62 -55.67 -24.43
N PRO A 18 -17.37 -56.17 -24.62
CA PRO A 18 -16.24 -55.65 -23.86
C PRO A 18 -16.10 -54.16 -24.21
N GLY A 19 -16.34 -53.28 -23.26
CA GLY A 19 -16.12 -51.83 -23.39
C GLY A 19 -14.63 -51.58 -23.68
N PRO A 20 -14.30 -50.44 -24.33
CA PRO A 20 -12.93 -50.08 -24.57
C PRO A 20 -12.22 -50.02 -23.19
N SER A 21 -11.06 -50.69 -23.11
CA SER A 21 -10.19 -50.67 -21.95
C SER A 21 -9.97 -49.19 -21.54
N VAL A 22 -10.48 -48.80 -20.40
CA VAL A 22 -10.15 -47.50 -19.79
C VAL A 22 -8.63 -47.54 -19.61
N ARG A 23 -7.89 -46.85 -20.47
CA ARG A 23 -6.46 -46.61 -20.28
C ARG A 23 -6.37 -45.76 -19.02
N ALA A 24 -5.75 -46.30 -17.98
CA ALA A 24 -5.49 -45.54 -16.76
C ALA A 24 -4.49 -44.42 -17.10
N ASP A 25 -4.81 -43.21 -16.69
CA ASP A 25 -3.90 -42.06 -16.78
C ASP A 25 -2.57 -42.41 -16.09
N ILE A 26 -1.45 -42.03 -16.71
CA ILE A 26 -0.12 -42.33 -16.18
C ILE A 26 0.26 -41.26 -15.15
N ASN A 27 0.09 -41.59 -13.88
CA ASN A 27 0.60 -40.75 -12.77
C ASN A 27 2.13 -40.78 -12.84
N TYR A 28 2.74 -39.60 -12.77
CA TYR A 28 4.18 -39.46 -12.80
C TYR A 28 4.68 -38.40 -11.84
N ARG A 29 5.98 -38.49 -11.49
CA ARG A 29 6.71 -37.49 -10.73
C ARG A 29 7.90 -37.00 -11.56
N ALA A 30 8.02 -35.68 -11.75
CA ALA A 30 9.12 -35.08 -12.46
C ALA A 30 10.16 -34.48 -11.50
N GLU A 31 11.44 -34.72 -11.82
CA GLU A 31 12.60 -34.21 -11.12
C GLU A 31 13.58 -33.60 -12.13
N ILE A 32 14.11 -32.41 -11.82
CA ILE A 32 15.15 -31.77 -12.64
C ILE A 32 16.46 -31.86 -11.85
N THR A 33 17.53 -32.34 -12.50
CA THR A 33 18.82 -32.62 -11.88
C THR A 33 19.96 -32.03 -12.69
N GLY A 34 21.15 -31.86 -12.08
CA GLY A 34 22.36 -31.36 -12.77
C GLY A 34 22.52 -29.84 -12.78
N VAL A 35 21.72 -29.10 -11.98
CA VAL A 35 21.79 -27.63 -11.87
C VAL A 35 22.32 -27.28 -10.48
N GLU A 36 23.45 -26.57 -10.42
CA GLU A 36 24.03 -26.05 -9.17
C GLU A 36 23.60 -24.60 -8.89
N ASP A 37 23.31 -23.81 -9.93
CA ASP A 37 22.80 -22.44 -9.81
C ASP A 37 21.36 -22.45 -9.33
N SER A 38 21.12 -21.84 -8.17
CA SER A 38 19.79 -21.82 -7.55
C SER A 38 18.76 -21.01 -8.34
N GLU A 39 19.18 -19.93 -9.02
CA GLU A 39 18.29 -19.10 -9.84
C GLU A 39 17.82 -19.86 -11.07
N LEU A 40 18.74 -20.57 -11.73
CA LEU A 40 18.41 -21.42 -12.86
C LEU A 40 17.52 -22.59 -12.42
N ALA A 41 17.84 -23.27 -11.32
CA ALA A 41 17.03 -24.36 -10.78
C ALA A 41 15.60 -23.91 -10.48
N ASP A 42 15.43 -22.78 -9.78
CA ASP A 42 14.13 -22.21 -9.45
C ASP A 42 13.32 -21.81 -10.70
N LEU A 43 13.98 -21.26 -11.72
CA LEU A 43 13.32 -20.91 -12.97
C LEU A 43 12.84 -22.14 -13.71
N LEU A 44 13.70 -23.14 -13.88
CA LEU A 44 13.37 -24.40 -14.56
C LEU A 44 12.21 -25.12 -13.86
N ASP A 45 12.23 -25.15 -12.53
CA ASP A 45 11.16 -25.75 -11.72
C ASP A 45 9.80 -25.06 -11.91
N LYS A 46 9.80 -23.72 -11.99
CA LYS A 46 8.58 -22.93 -12.17
C LYS A 46 7.96 -23.05 -13.55
N ILE A 47 8.78 -23.16 -14.60
CA ILE A 47 8.28 -23.17 -15.98
C ILE A 47 8.10 -24.56 -16.57
N SER A 48 8.67 -25.61 -15.97
CA SER A 48 8.56 -26.98 -16.43
C SER A 48 7.09 -27.42 -16.49
N GLU A 49 6.66 -27.82 -17.69
CA GLU A 49 5.32 -28.39 -17.89
C GLU A 49 5.20 -29.75 -17.22
N LEU A 50 6.29 -30.53 -17.17
CA LEU A 50 6.36 -31.77 -16.42
C LEU A 50 6.11 -31.60 -14.94
N LYS A 51 6.63 -30.53 -14.31
CA LYS A 51 6.40 -30.24 -12.88
C LYS A 51 5.04 -29.60 -12.60
N THR A 52 4.64 -28.63 -13.41
CA THR A 52 3.41 -27.85 -13.18
C THR A 52 2.13 -28.62 -13.51
N LEU A 53 2.20 -29.68 -14.32
CA LEU A 53 1.06 -30.50 -14.71
C LEU A 53 1.10 -31.92 -14.14
N GLN A 54 1.79 -32.17 -13.03
CA GLN A 54 1.80 -33.48 -12.36
C GLN A 54 0.38 -33.90 -11.93
N ASP A 55 -0.44 -32.95 -11.49
CA ASP A 55 -1.84 -33.18 -11.09
C ASP A 55 -2.79 -33.46 -12.28
N LYS A 56 -2.28 -33.39 -13.52
CA LYS A 56 -3.02 -33.66 -14.76
C LYS A 56 -2.29 -34.75 -15.57
N PRO A 57 -2.34 -36.00 -15.13
CA PRO A 57 -1.59 -37.09 -15.75
C PRO A 57 -2.01 -37.31 -17.20
N PRO A 58 -1.07 -37.66 -18.10
CA PRO A 58 -1.37 -37.96 -19.48
C PRO A 58 -1.99 -39.34 -19.63
N VAL A 59 -2.79 -39.49 -20.69
CA VAL A 59 -3.56 -40.73 -20.99
C VAL A 59 -2.71 -41.88 -21.53
N SER A 60 -1.41 -41.66 -21.85
CA SER A 60 -0.51 -42.69 -22.37
C SER A 60 0.95 -42.28 -22.18
N GLU A 61 1.86 -43.25 -22.26
CA GLU A 61 3.31 -43.04 -22.23
C GLU A 61 3.77 -42.15 -23.40
N GLU A 62 3.22 -42.33 -24.61
CA GLU A 62 3.55 -41.46 -25.73
C GLU A 62 3.10 -40.00 -25.49
N ALA A 63 2.00 -39.80 -24.76
CA ALA A 63 1.56 -38.47 -24.38
C ALA A 63 2.50 -37.84 -23.33
N LEU A 64 3.03 -38.68 -22.43
CA LEU A 64 4.05 -38.22 -21.44
C LEU A 64 5.36 -37.86 -22.16
N ARG A 65 5.84 -38.73 -23.11
CA ARG A 65 7.04 -38.43 -23.90
C ARG A 65 6.90 -37.16 -24.72
N ARG A 66 5.75 -36.96 -25.42
CA ARG A 66 5.48 -35.68 -26.12
C ARG A 66 5.44 -34.48 -25.21
N ARG A 67 4.99 -34.64 -23.95
CA ARG A 67 5.06 -33.55 -22.95
C ARG A 67 6.51 -33.25 -22.59
N ALA A 68 7.33 -34.29 -22.37
CA ALA A 68 8.75 -34.14 -22.08
C ALA A 68 9.50 -33.48 -23.25
N ASP A 69 9.29 -33.91 -24.48
CA ASP A 69 9.93 -33.31 -25.68
C ASP A 69 9.62 -31.79 -25.80
N ARG A 70 8.35 -31.38 -25.57
CA ARG A 70 7.99 -29.96 -25.60
C ARG A 70 8.62 -29.21 -24.44
N ASP A 71 8.70 -29.83 -23.28
CA ASP A 71 9.25 -29.20 -22.08
C ASP A 71 10.73 -28.92 -22.22
N LEU A 72 11.52 -29.81 -22.85
CA LEU A 72 12.95 -29.57 -23.10
C LEU A 72 13.19 -28.25 -23.87
N GLY A 73 12.39 -27.97 -24.90
CA GLY A 73 12.51 -26.69 -25.64
C GLY A 73 12.27 -25.46 -24.75
N ARG A 74 11.25 -25.53 -23.89
CA ARG A 74 10.93 -24.45 -22.94
C ARG A 74 12.03 -24.26 -21.88
N LEU A 75 12.57 -25.37 -21.39
CA LEU A 75 13.68 -25.36 -20.44
C LEU A 75 14.96 -24.79 -21.06
N ALA A 76 15.24 -25.11 -22.33
CA ALA A 76 16.34 -24.53 -23.08
C ALA A 76 16.19 -23.02 -23.25
N ASP A 77 15.01 -22.56 -23.68
CA ASP A 77 14.72 -21.12 -23.78
C ASP A 77 14.89 -20.39 -22.44
N ALA A 78 14.50 -21.03 -21.33
CA ALA A 78 14.71 -20.48 -19.99
C ALA A 78 16.17 -20.40 -19.61
N ALA A 79 16.96 -21.43 -19.87
CA ALA A 79 18.39 -21.41 -19.62
C ALA A 79 19.09 -20.32 -20.44
N HIS A 80 18.75 -20.19 -21.73
CA HIS A 80 19.24 -19.12 -22.60
C HIS A 80 18.88 -17.73 -22.04
N SER A 81 17.67 -17.57 -21.46
CA SER A 81 17.24 -16.29 -20.88
C SER A 81 18.11 -15.83 -19.71
N LEU A 82 18.76 -16.75 -19.01
CA LEU A 82 19.70 -16.49 -17.92
C LEU A 82 21.16 -16.47 -18.35
N GLY A 83 21.45 -16.71 -19.65
CA GLY A 83 22.80 -16.64 -20.21
C GLY A 83 23.50 -18.00 -20.36
N TYR A 84 22.83 -19.11 -20.19
CA TYR A 84 23.36 -20.46 -20.40
C TYR A 84 23.05 -20.93 -21.81
N TRP A 85 23.81 -20.42 -22.80
CA TRP A 85 23.53 -20.64 -24.24
C TRP A 85 23.96 -22.01 -24.77
N ASP A 86 24.81 -22.74 -24.04
CA ASP A 86 25.22 -24.11 -24.35
C ASP A 86 24.49 -25.14 -23.47
N ALA A 87 23.39 -24.77 -22.84
CA ALA A 87 22.65 -25.70 -22.00
C ALA A 87 22.06 -26.87 -22.79
N GLU A 88 22.42 -28.07 -22.38
CA GLU A 88 21.90 -29.33 -22.94
C GLU A 88 20.89 -29.95 -21.99
N PHE A 89 19.80 -30.45 -22.55
CA PHE A 89 18.70 -31.10 -21.83
C PHE A 89 18.42 -32.48 -22.38
N SER A 90 18.28 -33.44 -21.49
CA SER A 90 17.83 -34.79 -21.80
C SER A 90 16.84 -35.27 -20.74
N TYR A 91 16.01 -36.23 -21.09
CA TYR A 91 15.12 -36.84 -20.10
C TYR A 91 15.16 -38.38 -20.17
N ASP A 92 14.84 -38.99 -19.06
CA ASP A 92 14.58 -40.43 -18.93
C ASP A 92 13.23 -40.66 -18.24
N ILE A 93 12.49 -41.67 -18.66
CA ILE A 93 11.18 -42.03 -18.10
C ILE A 93 11.22 -43.47 -17.61
N ASP A 94 11.22 -43.64 -16.30
CA ASP A 94 11.06 -44.95 -15.65
C ASP A 94 9.56 -45.20 -15.41
N THR A 95 9.00 -46.09 -16.23
CA THR A 95 7.59 -46.52 -16.16
C THR A 95 7.38 -47.72 -15.23
N GLU A 96 8.44 -48.35 -14.73
CA GLU A 96 8.34 -49.43 -13.73
C GLU A 96 8.13 -48.91 -12.31
N ALA A 97 8.45 -47.62 -12.06
CA ALA A 97 8.15 -46.94 -10.80
C ALA A 97 6.67 -46.56 -10.70
N GLU A 98 6.09 -46.61 -9.50
CA GLU A 98 4.72 -46.13 -9.20
C GLU A 98 4.75 -45.04 -8.12
N PRO A 99 4.46 -43.74 -8.47
CA PRO A 99 4.18 -43.19 -9.82
C PRO A 99 5.42 -43.25 -10.73
N ALA A 100 5.22 -43.26 -12.05
CA ALA A 100 6.31 -43.23 -13.02
C ALA A 100 7.26 -42.07 -12.75
N LYS A 101 8.58 -42.27 -12.89
CA LYS A 101 9.56 -41.21 -12.63
C LYS A 101 10.07 -40.62 -13.93
N VAL A 102 9.95 -39.30 -14.10
CA VAL A 102 10.55 -38.54 -15.20
C VAL A 102 11.72 -37.75 -14.66
N THR A 103 12.94 -38.09 -15.08
CA THR A 103 14.14 -37.37 -14.67
C THR A 103 14.65 -36.54 -15.85
N VAL A 104 14.61 -35.20 -15.69
CA VAL A 104 15.24 -34.28 -16.64
C VAL A 104 16.64 -34.01 -16.18
N THR A 105 17.63 -34.35 -16.98
CA THR A 105 19.04 -34.05 -16.72
C THR A 105 19.47 -32.81 -17.48
N VAL A 106 20.00 -31.84 -16.77
CA VAL A 106 20.47 -30.55 -17.31
C VAL A 106 21.98 -30.49 -17.23
N LYS A 107 22.62 -30.10 -18.29
CA LYS A 107 24.03 -29.66 -18.33
C LYS A 107 24.05 -28.20 -18.73
N PRO A 108 24.14 -27.27 -17.78
CA PRO A 108 24.00 -25.83 -18.06
C PRO A 108 25.06 -25.27 -19.01
N GLY A 109 26.24 -25.87 -19.03
CA GLY A 109 27.39 -25.26 -19.72
C GLY A 109 27.91 -24.01 -19.01
N PRO A 110 28.79 -23.24 -19.64
CA PRO A 110 29.32 -21.99 -19.08
C PRO A 110 28.29 -20.86 -19.10
N LEU A 111 28.38 -19.94 -18.14
CA LEU A 111 27.63 -18.71 -18.15
C LEU A 111 28.30 -17.72 -19.12
N TYR A 112 27.55 -17.27 -20.12
CA TYR A 112 28.01 -16.28 -21.09
C TYR A 112 27.98 -14.87 -20.53
N HIS A 113 28.87 -13.99 -21.02
CA HIS A 113 28.97 -12.60 -20.58
C HIS A 113 28.83 -11.64 -21.77
N VAL A 114 28.39 -10.43 -21.50
CA VAL A 114 28.26 -9.37 -22.50
C VAL A 114 29.66 -8.86 -22.88
N ALA A 115 30.02 -8.92 -24.15
CA ALA A 115 31.28 -8.34 -24.65
C ALA A 115 31.10 -6.85 -24.99
N SER A 116 30.05 -6.53 -25.76
CA SER A 116 29.81 -5.15 -26.18
C SER A 116 28.31 -4.79 -26.16
N VAL A 117 28.04 -3.48 -25.95
CA VAL A 117 26.70 -2.88 -26.08
C VAL A 117 26.85 -1.64 -26.95
N GLU A 118 26.37 -1.71 -28.19
CA GLU A 118 26.47 -0.62 -29.15
C GLU A 118 25.12 0.00 -29.45
N VAL A 119 25.11 1.32 -29.70
CA VAL A 119 23.89 2.07 -30.06
C VAL A 119 24.15 2.87 -31.34
N HIS A 120 23.39 2.54 -32.35
CA HIS A 120 23.48 3.16 -33.67
C HIS A 120 22.19 3.89 -34.03
N GLY A 121 22.32 4.94 -34.81
CA GLY A 121 21.21 5.61 -35.49
C GLY A 121 20.88 4.98 -36.85
N PRO A 122 19.91 5.56 -37.59
CA PRO A 122 19.57 5.10 -38.92
C PRO A 122 20.78 5.06 -39.84
N GLY A 123 20.93 3.95 -40.58
CA GLY A 123 22.09 3.74 -41.47
C GLY A 123 23.40 3.33 -40.76
N GLY A 124 23.34 2.94 -39.48
CA GLY A 124 24.48 2.37 -38.74
C GLY A 124 25.47 3.42 -38.21
N GLN A 125 25.12 4.70 -38.21
CA GLN A 125 25.99 5.74 -37.64
C GLN A 125 25.90 5.71 -36.10
N PRO A 126 27.01 6.00 -35.37
CA PRO A 126 26.95 6.12 -33.91
C PRO A 126 25.91 7.14 -33.46
N LEU A 127 25.02 6.76 -32.55
CA LEU A 127 24.01 7.63 -31.97
C LEU A 127 24.38 7.99 -30.52
N ALA A 128 24.60 9.28 -30.27
CA ALA A 128 24.79 9.78 -28.90
C ALA A 128 23.41 9.90 -28.24
N VAL A 129 23.10 9.01 -27.31
CA VAL A 129 21.89 9.10 -26.48
C VAL A 129 22.29 9.79 -25.16
N PRO A 130 21.59 10.86 -24.74
CA PRO A 130 21.86 11.52 -23.45
C PRO A 130 21.56 10.54 -22.30
N ARG A 131 22.58 9.84 -21.81
CA ARG A 131 22.43 8.81 -20.80
C ARG A 131 23.64 8.77 -19.86
N ASP A 132 23.40 8.35 -18.64
CA ASP A 132 24.45 7.89 -17.74
C ASP A 132 24.73 6.40 -18.04
N GLU A 133 25.84 6.11 -18.73
CA GLU A 133 26.21 4.73 -19.10
C GLU A 133 26.32 3.81 -17.89
N LYS A 134 26.65 4.37 -16.70
CA LYS A 134 26.73 3.62 -15.45
C LYS A 134 25.35 3.14 -14.95
N LYS A 135 24.26 3.71 -15.46
CA LYS A 135 22.89 3.37 -15.07
C LYS A 135 22.17 2.48 -16.07
N LEU A 136 22.83 2.09 -17.18
CA LEU A 136 22.21 1.13 -18.10
C LEU A 136 22.04 -0.23 -17.43
N PRO A 137 20.89 -0.90 -17.68
CA PRO A 137 20.64 -2.24 -17.16
C PRO A 137 21.59 -3.33 -17.67
N LEU A 138 22.20 -3.12 -18.86
CA LEU A 138 23.15 -4.05 -19.49
C LEU A 138 24.47 -3.33 -19.74
N LYS A 139 25.59 -3.97 -19.34
CA LYS A 139 26.97 -3.47 -19.49
C LYS A 139 27.90 -4.57 -19.95
N PRO A 140 29.03 -4.23 -20.62
CA PRO A 140 30.10 -5.19 -20.83
C PRO A 140 30.56 -5.83 -19.52
N GLY A 141 30.70 -7.15 -19.52
CA GLY A 141 31.03 -7.96 -18.36
C GLY A 141 29.84 -8.51 -17.57
N ASP A 142 28.63 -7.99 -17.76
CA ASP A 142 27.41 -8.54 -17.13
C ASP A 142 27.09 -9.94 -17.70
N PRO A 143 26.38 -10.80 -16.95
CA PRO A 143 25.83 -12.04 -17.49
C PRO A 143 24.94 -11.78 -18.71
N ALA A 144 25.01 -12.63 -19.73
CA ALA A 144 24.32 -12.49 -21.01
C ALA A 144 22.82 -12.82 -20.94
N ARG A 145 22.09 -12.09 -20.08
CA ARG A 145 20.67 -12.31 -19.76
C ARG A 145 19.74 -11.55 -20.69
N THR A 146 18.60 -12.16 -21.03
CA THR A 146 17.59 -11.54 -21.92
C THR A 146 16.90 -10.32 -21.27
N ALA A 147 16.57 -10.39 -19.97
CA ALA A 147 15.84 -9.32 -19.30
C ALA A 147 16.59 -7.97 -19.30
N PRO A 148 17.89 -7.88 -18.97
CA PRO A 148 18.67 -6.64 -19.10
C PRO A 148 18.77 -6.12 -20.54
N VAL A 149 18.79 -6.99 -21.56
CA VAL A 149 18.80 -6.58 -22.97
C VAL A 149 17.51 -5.80 -23.29
N VAL A 150 16.33 -6.33 -22.92
CA VAL A 150 15.05 -5.65 -23.14
C VAL A 150 14.91 -4.38 -22.28
N ALA A 151 15.36 -4.44 -21.03
CA ALA A 151 15.34 -3.28 -20.13
C ALA A 151 16.22 -2.12 -20.65
N THR A 152 17.38 -2.44 -21.27
CA THR A 152 18.25 -1.43 -21.87
C THR A 152 17.61 -0.75 -23.07
N GLU A 153 16.90 -1.49 -23.91
CA GLU A 153 16.12 -0.92 -25.01
C GLU A 153 15.10 0.11 -24.50
N THR A 154 14.34 -0.26 -23.47
CA THR A 154 13.38 0.65 -22.83
C THR A 154 14.07 1.88 -22.24
N ALA A 155 15.22 1.71 -21.58
CA ALA A 155 15.98 2.81 -21.00
C ALA A 155 16.51 3.78 -22.06
N LEU A 156 16.94 3.28 -23.22
CA LEU A 156 17.40 4.09 -24.34
C LEU A 156 16.26 4.92 -24.95
N LEU A 157 15.10 4.31 -25.17
CA LEU A 157 13.89 5.03 -25.65
C LEU A 157 13.42 6.09 -24.65
N THR A 158 13.45 5.76 -23.36
CA THR A 158 13.12 6.71 -22.30
C THR A 158 14.07 7.91 -22.33
N ALA A 159 15.37 7.69 -22.43
CA ALA A 159 16.36 8.76 -22.49
C ALA A 159 16.19 9.67 -23.72
N LEU A 160 15.83 9.11 -24.87
CA LEU A 160 15.47 9.87 -26.06
C LEU A 160 14.18 10.68 -25.84
N GLY A 161 13.18 10.07 -25.24
CA GLY A 161 11.92 10.76 -24.87
C GLY A 161 12.18 11.92 -23.90
N ASP A 162 13.01 11.72 -22.88
CA ASP A 162 13.38 12.76 -21.91
C ASP A 162 14.19 13.92 -22.55
N SER A 163 14.73 13.72 -23.75
CA SER A 163 15.57 14.70 -24.47
C SER A 163 14.89 15.33 -25.69
N GLY A 164 13.58 15.20 -25.82
CA GLY A 164 12.83 15.91 -26.86
C GLY A 164 12.32 15.06 -28.02
N HIS A 165 12.45 13.73 -27.95
CA HIS A 165 12.15 12.81 -29.05
C HIS A 165 10.87 11.99 -28.78
N PRO A 166 9.65 12.53 -28.98
CA PRO A 166 8.38 11.83 -28.65
C PRO A 166 8.10 10.59 -29.51
N PHE A 167 8.72 10.49 -30.68
CA PHE A 167 8.52 9.41 -31.65
C PHE A 167 9.73 8.52 -31.83
N ALA A 168 10.65 8.53 -30.86
CA ALA A 168 11.79 7.61 -30.88
C ALA A 168 11.31 6.16 -30.91
N LYS A 169 11.92 5.34 -31.75
CA LYS A 169 11.58 3.92 -31.90
C LYS A 169 12.84 3.09 -32.12
N VAL A 170 12.71 1.80 -31.82
CA VAL A 170 13.72 0.81 -32.17
C VAL A 170 13.45 0.35 -33.62
N GLU A 171 14.43 0.49 -34.48
CA GLU A 171 14.39 -0.06 -35.83
C GLU A 171 14.83 -1.53 -35.83
N ASN A 172 15.87 -1.84 -35.07
CA ASN A 172 16.39 -3.20 -34.96
C ASN A 172 17.13 -3.41 -33.63
N ARG A 173 17.10 -4.64 -33.14
CA ARG A 173 17.94 -5.14 -32.06
C ARG A 173 18.61 -6.43 -32.54
N ARG A 174 19.93 -6.40 -32.67
CA ARG A 174 20.74 -7.54 -33.04
C ARG A 174 21.46 -8.06 -31.81
N VAL A 175 21.31 -9.35 -31.55
CA VAL A 175 22.01 -10.06 -30.47
C VAL A 175 22.81 -11.17 -31.15
N GLU A 176 24.10 -11.15 -30.96
CA GLU A 176 25.02 -12.15 -31.50
C GLU A 176 25.70 -12.91 -30.36
N ILE A 177 25.63 -14.23 -30.45
CA ILE A 177 26.23 -15.14 -29.49
C ILE A 177 27.44 -15.76 -30.12
N ASP A 178 28.62 -15.50 -29.56
CA ASP A 178 29.88 -16.15 -29.96
C ASP A 178 30.13 -17.32 -29.00
N LYS A 179 30.09 -18.52 -29.55
CA LYS A 179 30.30 -19.77 -28.80
C LYS A 179 31.77 -20.02 -28.47
N ASP A 180 32.69 -19.54 -29.32
CA ASP A 180 34.11 -19.76 -29.14
C ASP A 180 34.66 -18.90 -27.96
N THR A 181 34.17 -17.70 -27.85
CA THR A 181 34.55 -16.75 -26.77
C THR A 181 33.59 -16.75 -25.60
N GLN A 182 32.44 -17.42 -25.70
CA GLN A 182 31.36 -17.47 -24.70
C GLN A 182 30.83 -16.07 -24.36
N THR A 183 30.64 -15.25 -25.38
CA THR A 183 30.24 -13.86 -25.24
C THR A 183 28.98 -13.52 -26.03
N MET A 184 28.34 -12.42 -25.64
CA MET A 184 27.17 -11.84 -26.29
C MET A 184 27.46 -10.39 -26.69
N ASP A 185 27.26 -10.06 -27.95
CA ASP A 185 27.27 -8.71 -28.47
C ASP A 185 25.85 -8.22 -28.73
N VAL A 186 25.53 -6.99 -28.29
CA VAL A 186 24.21 -6.42 -28.45
C VAL A 186 24.29 -5.08 -29.16
N THR A 187 23.64 -4.97 -30.31
CA THR A 187 23.54 -3.73 -31.09
C THR A 187 22.10 -3.25 -31.16
N TYR A 188 21.84 -2.04 -30.70
CA TYR A 188 20.54 -1.37 -30.85
C TYR A 188 20.61 -0.35 -31.99
N THR A 189 19.72 -0.47 -32.98
CA THR A 189 19.53 0.55 -34.01
C THR A 189 18.26 1.33 -33.70
N LEU A 190 18.41 2.61 -33.40
CA LEU A 190 17.32 3.48 -32.96
C LEU A 190 17.09 4.60 -33.98
N ASP A 191 15.84 4.88 -34.32
CA ASP A 191 15.43 6.11 -34.99
C ASP A 191 14.96 7.10 -33.92
N PRO A 192 15.73 8.15 -33.61
CA PRO A 192 15.31 9.15 -32.62
C PRO A 192 14.14 10.00 -33.11
N GLY A 193 13.88 10.07 -34.41
CA GLY A 193 12.95 11.04 -34.97
C GLY A 193 13.46 12.49 -34.76
N ARG A 194 12.53 13.45 -34.81
CA ARG A 194 12.82 14.88 -34.65
C ARG A 194 12.68 15.31 -33.19
N VAL A 195 13.48 16.30 -32.78
CA VAL A 195 13.22 17.04 -31.53
C VAL A 195 11.97 17.89 -31.73
N MET A 196 11.01 17.76 -30.80
CA MET A 196 9.73 18.45 -30.90
C MET A 196 9.42 19.24 -29.62
N ARG A 197 8.44 20.14 -29.71
CA ARG A 197 7.97 20.95 -28.60
C ARG A 197 6.53 20.59 -28.26
N PHE A 198 6.13 20.77 -27.00
CA PHE A 198 4.73 20.59 -26.61
C PHE A 198 3.84 21.62 -27.29
N GLY A 199 2.87 21.13 -28.04
CA GLY A 199 1.73 21.87 -28.57
C GLY A 199 0.59 21.99 -27.54
N PRO A 200 -0.60 22.44 -27.96
CA PRO A 200 -1.78 22.46 -27.10
C PRO A 200 -2.19 21.03 -26.74
N PRO A 201 -2.57 20.76 -25.47
CA PRO A 201 -3.12 19.47 -25.08
C PRO A 201 -4.53 19.29 -25.70
N GLU A 202 -4.88 18.03 -26.00
CA GLU A 202 -6.22 17.64 -26.39
C GLU A 202 -6.80 16.68 -25.34
N ILE A 203 -7.83 17.14 -24.61
CA ILE A 203 -8.48 16.32 -23.57
C ILE A 203 -9.73 15.69 -24.16
N LYS A 204 -9.83 14.36 -24.08
CA LYS A 204 -10.96 13.58 -24.60
C LYS A 204 -11.76 12.90 -23.49
N ARG A 205 -13.03 12.63 -23.78
CA ARG A 205 -13.92 11.76 -23.00
C ARG A 205 -14.15 12.18 -21.54
N LEU A 206 -14.14 13.47 -21.21
CA LEU A 206 -14.60 13.93 -19.91
C LEU A 206 -16.13 13.92 -19.88
N GLU A 207 -16.70 13.22 -18.87
CA GLU A 207 -18.15 13.10 -18.69
C GLU A 207 -18.70 14.06 -17.62
N ARG A 208 -17.96 14.24 -16.54
CA ARG A 208 -18.40 14.98 -15.35
C ARG A 208 -17.33 15.88 -14.75
N LEU A 209 -16.07 15.65 -15.09
CA LEU A 209 -14.96 16.51 -14.66
C LEU A 209 -14.87 17.71 -15.59
N ASP A 210 -14.56 18.87 -14.99
CA ASP A 210 -14.23 20.07 -15.75
C ASP A 210 -12.87 19.88 -16.44
N PRO A 211 -12.71 20.22 -17.73
CA PRO A 211 -11.42 20.17 -18.42
C PRO A 211 -10.32 20.94 -17.71
N ASP A 212 -10.62 22.09 -17.11
CA ASP A 212 -9.66 22.92 -16.38
C ASP A 212 -9.00 22.15 -15.22
N TYR A 213 -9.70 21.18 -14.61
CA TYR A 213 -9.12 20.32 -13.59
C TYR A 213 -7.98 19.44 -14.12
N VAL A 214 -8.14 18.90 -15.33
CA VAL A 214 -7.11 18.08 -16.00
C VAL A 214 -5.98 18.98 -16.49
N GLU A 215 -6.31 20.14 -17.10
CA GLU A 215 -5.32 21.10 -17.57
C GLU A 215 -4.41 21.61 -16.42
N GLY A 216 -4.98 21.91 -15.27
CA GLY A 216 -4.24 22.34 -14.09
C GLY A 216 -3.23 21.30 -13.54
N ARG A 217 -3.37 20.02 -13.94
CA ARG A 217 -2.47 18.93 -13.56
C ARG A 217 -1.40 18.61 -14.59
N ILE A 218 -1.43 19.26 -15.75
CA ILE A 218 -0.41 19.10 -16.78
C ILE A 218 0.91 19.70 -16.27
N ARG A 219 2.00 18.91 -16.35
CA ARG A 219 3.34 19.28 -15.83
C ARG A 219 4.25 19.91 -16.89
N TRP A 220 3.82 19.98 -18.15
CA TRP A 220 4.54 20.67 -19.21
C TRP A 220 3.86 21.99 -19.60
N GLN A 221 4.61 22.87 -20.25
CA GLN A 221 4.11 24.12 -20.82
C GLN A 221 4.16 24.08 -22.35
N ARG A 222 3.20 24.74 -23.00
CA ARG A 222 3.21 24.90 -24.46
C ARG A 222 4.48 25.58 -24.93
N GLY A 223 5.12 25.03 -25.98
CA GLY A 223 6.36 25.55 -26.57
C GLY A 223 7.64 25.07 -25.86
N GLU A 224 7.53 24.40 -24.72
CA GLU A 224 8.65 23.74 -24.07
C GLU A 224 9.10 22.50 -24.87
N ILE A 225 10.40 22.16 -24.83
CA ILE A 225 10.89 20.92 -25.47
C ILE A 225 10.17 19.74 -24.82
N TYR A 226 9.76 18.76 -25.63
CA TYR A 226 9.14 17.54 -25.15
C TYR A 226 10.02 16.83 -24.11
N ASP A 227 9.41 16.36 -23.05
CA ASP A 227 10.04 15.62 -21.96
C ASP A 227 9.10 14.52 -21.48
N ALA A 228 9.49 13.26 -21.68
CA ALA A 228 8.68 12.10 -21.33
C ALA A 228 8.42 12.01 -19.82
N LYS A 229 9.33 12.52 -18.97
CA LYS A 229 9.11 12.56 -17.51
C LYS A 229 7.91 13.41 -17.14
N LYS A 230 7.77 14.59 -17.76
CA LYS A 230 6.63 15.48 -17.50
C LYS A 230 5.30 14.86 -17.91
N VAL A 231 5.31 14.07 -19.00
CA VAL A 231 4.14 13.31 -19.44
C VAL A 231 3.79 12.24 -18.40
N GLU A 232 4.78 11.49 -17.92
CA GLU A 232 4.57 10.47 -16.90
C GLU A 232 4.16 11.05 -15.54
N GLU A 233 4.72 12.19 -15.13
CA GLU A 233 4.31 12.92 -13.93
C GLU A 233 2.86 13.39 -14.04
N THR A 234 2.44 13.90 -15.21
CA THR A 234 1.04 14.25 -15.47
C THR A 234 0.13 13.03 -15.39
N ARG A 235 0.51 11.92 -16.04
CA ARG A 235 -0.25 10.66 -16.00
C ARG A 235 -0.40 10.16 -14.57
N ARG A 236 0.68 10.19 -13.79
CA ARG A 236 0.70 9.79 -12.37
C ARG A 236 -0.20 10.69 -11.53
N ALA A 237 -0.10 12.01 -11.67
CA ALA A 237 -0.94 12.97 -10.94
C ALA A 237 -2.44 12.78 -11.21
N LEU A 238 -2.82 12.44 -12.46
CA LEU A 238 -4.20 12.12 -12.80
C LEU A 238 -4.65 10.79 -12.20
N ILE A 239 -3.83 9.73 -12.22
CA ILE A 239 -4.15 8.42 -11.63
C ILE A 239 -4.27 8.53 -10.10
N GLU A 240 -3.34 9.21 -9.45
CA GLU A 240 -3.30 9.41 -7.99
C GLU A 240 -4.50 10.22 -7.47
N SER A 241 -5.13 11.02 -8.33
CA SER A 241 -6.40 11.68 -7.99
C SER A 241 -7.51 10.71 -7.62
N GLY A 242 -7.41 9.44 -8.05
CA GLY A 242 -8.42 8.40 -7.82
C GLY A 242 -9.71 8.57 -8.64
N LEU A 243 -9.79 9.57 -9.53
CA LEU A 243 -10.97 9.88 -10.33
C LEU A 243 -11.02 9.13 -11.65
N PHE A 244 -9.88 8.59 -12.11
CA PHE A 244 -9.76 7.87 -13.36
C PHE A 244 -9.48 6.40 -13.14
N SER A 245 -10.08 5.55 -13.97
CA SER A 245 -9.76 4.12 -14.04
C SER A 245 -8.58 3.85 -14.96
N THR A 246 -8.51 4.64 -16.04
CA THR A 246 -7.44 4.60 -17.05
C THR A 246 -7.09 6.03 -17.45
N VAL A 247 -5.79 6.28 -17.62
CA VAL A 247 -5.27 7.52 -18.20
C VAL A 247 -4.23 7.13 -19.25
N GLN A 248 -4.50 7.48 -20.49
CA GLN A 248 -3.58 7.28 -21.60
C GLN A 248 -3.23 8.65 -22.18
N ILE A 249 -1.95 8.95 -22.28
CA ILE A 249 -1.44 10.18 -22.87
C ILE A 249 -0.58 9.80 -24.07
N THR A 250 -1.02 10.18 -25.26
CA THR A 250 -0.37 9.79 -26.52
C THR A 250 0.10 11.02 -27.29
N PRO A 251 1.37 11.03 -27.74
CA PRO A 251 1.87 12.07 -28.63
C PRO A 251 1.35 11.87 -30.06
N THR A 252 0.94 12.94 -30.70
CA THR A 252 0.63 13.01 -32.13
C THR A 252 1.28 14.26 -32.72
N VAL A 253 1.64 14.24 -34.01
CA VAL A 253 2.14 15.45 -34.69
C VAL A 253 1.00 16.46 -34.75
N ASP A 254 1.28 17.69 -34.32
CA ASP A 254 0.25 18.76 -34.41
C ASP A 254 -0.04 19.06 -35.87
N PRO A 255 -1.33 18.96 -36.32
CA PRO A 255 -1.71 19.24 -37.71
C PRO A 255 -1.47 20.70 -38.12
N GLU A 256 -1.51 21.65 -37.17
CA GLU A 256 -1.33 23.08 -37.43
C GLU A 256 0.15 23.47 -37.41
N ASN A 257 0.96 22.82 -36.62
CA ASN A 257 2.40 23.02 -36.53
C ASN A 257 3.16 21.68 -36.46
N PRO A 258 3.68 21.16 -37.60
CA PRO A 258 4.38 19.88 -37.63
C PRO A 258 5.71 19.83 -36.82
N GLN A 259 6.13 20.93 -36.22
CA GLN A 259 7.29 20.96 -35.27
C GLN A 259 6.85 20.74 -33.82
N ASP A 260 5.56 20.80 -33.54
CA ASP A 260 5.00 20.60 -32.23
C ASP A 260 4.36 19.21 -32.11
N VAL A 261 4.38 18.68 -30.90
CA VAL A 261 3.68 17.45 -30.53
C VAL A 261 2.41 17.80 -29.76
N ARG A 262 1.27 17.38 -30.29
CA ARG A 262 -0.02 17.46 -29.58
C ARG A 262 -0.15 16.25 -28.66
N MET A 263 -0.36 16.51 -27.38
CA MET A 263 -0.57 15.46 -26.39
C MET A 263 -2.08 15.20 -26.23
N THR A 264 -2.53 14.03 -26.69
CA THR A 264 -3.93 13.62 -26.52
C THR A 264 -4.08 12.87 -25.21
N ILE A 265 -4.84 13.43 -24.28
CA ILE A 265 -5.18 12.83 -22.98
C ILE A 265 -6.53 12.14 -23.11
N ASP A 266 -6.53 10.81 -23.09
CA ASP A 266 -7.72 9.96 -23.10
C ASP A 266 -7.89 9.33 -21.72
N ALA A 267 -8.85 9.82 -20.93
CA ALA A 267 -9.03 9.44 -19.54
C ALA A 267 -10.46 8.93 -19.31
N THR A 268 -10.57 7.74 -18.72
CA THR A 268 -11.87 7.14 -18.36
C THR A 268 -12.17 7.42 -16.90
N GLU A 269 -13.24 8.17 -16.63
CA GLU A 269 -13.65 8.49 -15.27
C GLU A 269 -14.15 7.26 -14.50
N ARG A 270 -13.84 7.19 -13.20
CA ARG A 270 -14.44 6.22 -12.27
C ARG A 270 -15.80 6.69 -11.82
N LEU A 271 -16.61 5.77 -11.30
CA LEU A 271 -17.80 6.14 -10.56
C LEU A 271 -17.42 7.01 -9.35
N HIS A 272 -17.98 8.20 -9.26
CA HIS A 272 -17.62 9.20 -8.26
C HIS A 272 -18.21 8.91 -6.86
N ARG A 273 -19.23 8.06 -6.76
CA ARG A 273 -19.95 7.78 -5.51
C ARG A 273 -19.56 6.44 -4.94
N THR A 274 -19.35 6.42 -3.62
CA THR A 274 -19.06 5.20 -2.85
C THR A 274 -19.94 5.19 -1.61
N VAL A 275 -20.47 4.01 -1.28
CA VAL A 275 -21.14 3.74 -0.01
C VAL A 275 -20.36 2.62 0.67
N GLY A 276 -20.12 2.76 1.95
CA GLY A 276 -19.44 1.74 2.72
C GLY A 276 -20.00 1.62 4.12
N ALA A 277 -19.85 0.42 4.70
CA ALA A 277 -20.17 0.14 6.08
C ALA A 277 -19.09 -0.74 6.70
N GLY A 278 -18.90 -0.63 8.00
CA GLY A 278 -17.93 -1.40 8.76
C GLY A 278 -18.38 -1.64 10.19
N LEU A 279 -17.90 -2.74 10.75
CA LEU A 279 -18.09 -3.10 12.15
C LEU A 279 -16.72 -3.15 12.82
N ALA A 280 -16.64 -2.72 14.07
CA ALA A 280 -15.45 -2.81 14.90
C ALA A 280 -15.83 -3.33 16.29
N TYR A 281 -14.90 -4.03 16.90
CA TYR A 281 -15.02 -4.46 18.28
C TYR A 281 -13.66 -4.40 18.98
N ASN A 282 -13.67 -3.89 20.20
CA ASN A 282 -12.56 -4.08 21.14
C ASN A 282 -13.09 -4.14 22.58
N THR A 283 -12.32 -4.77 23.47
CA THR A 283 -12.77 -5.02 24.85
C THR A 283 -12.97 -3.76 25.69
N SER A 284 -12.30 -2.67 25.35
CA SER A 284 -12.36 -1.42 26.13
C SER A 284 -13.39 -0.42 25.64
N GLN A 285 -13.84 -0.51 24.38
CA GLN A 285 -14.81 0.42 23.79
C GLN A 285 -16.10 -0.26 23.31
N GLY A 286 -16.11 -1.61 23.30
CA GLY A 286 -17.25 -2.41 22.89
C GLY A 286 -17.46 -2.48 21.38
N PHE A 287 -18.70 -2.71 20.96
CA PHE A 287 -19.10 -2.72 19.56
C PHE A 287 -19.29 -1.32 19.01
N GLY A 288 -18.85 -1.12 17.77
CA GLY A 288 -19.11 0.06 16.95
C GLY A 288 -19.48 -0.32 15.52
N ALA A 289 -20.42 0.41 14.95
CA ALA A 289 -20.79 0.34 13.55
C ALA A 289 -20.54 1.70 12.90
N ARG A 290 -20.03 1.70 11.67
CA ARG A 290 -19.83 2.91 10.89
C ARG A 290 -20.42 2.72 9.50
N ALA A 291 -21.10 3.74 8.99
CA ALA A 291 -21.52 3.82 7.60
C ALA A 291 -21.05 5.15 7.01
N PHE A 292 -20.77 5.16 5.71
CA PHE A 292 -20.43 6.39 5.02
C PHE A 292 -20.95 6.40 3.59
N TRP A 293 -21.18 7.62 3.11
CA TRP A 293 -21.40 7.96 1.73
C TRP A 293 -20.35 8.99 1.30
N GLU A 294 -19.79 8.81 0.12
CA GLU A 294 -18.73 9.66 -0.42
C GLU A 294 -19.04 10.02 -1.88
N ASN A 295 -18.81 11.28 -2.26
CA ASN A 295 -18.79 11.74 -3.64
C ASN A 295 -17.45 12.44 -3.88
N ARG A 296 -16.64 11.92 -4.82
CA ARG A 296 -15.27 12.40 -5.13
C ARG A 296 -15.21 13.48 -6.20
N ASN A 297 -16.34 13.88 -6.73
CA ASN A 297 -16.44 14.95 -7.73
C ASN A 297 -17.81 15.61 -7.60
N LEU A 298 -17.95 16.50 -6.62
CA LEU A 298 -19.24 17.10 -6.27
C LEU A 298 -19.67 18.16 -7.29
N PHE A 299 -18.74 19.01 -7.72
CA PHE A 299 -18.98 20.16 -8.58
C PHE A 299 -18.16 20.18 -9.89
N GLY A 300 -17.33 19.16 -10.14
CA GLY A 300 -16.53 19.04 -11.37
C GLY A 300 -15.02 19.24 -11.19
N TYR A 301 -14.57 19.73 -10.04
CA TYR A 301 -13.16 20.01 -9.75
C TYR A 301 -12.56 19.01 -8.74
N ALA A 302 -13.07 17.77 -8.74
CA ALA A 302 -12.64 16.72 -7.83
C ALA A 302 -12.92 17.01 -6.33
N GLU A 303 -13.91 17.82 -6.05
CA GLU A 303 -14.31 18.05 -4.66
C GLU A 303 -14.85 16.75 -4.05
N ASN A 304 -14.24 16.36 -2.94
CA ASN A 304 -14.66 15.20 -2.17
C ASN A 304 -15.57 15.64 -1.04
N LEU A 305 -16.79 15.12 -1.03
CA LEU A 305 -17.71 15.23 0.11
C LEU A 305 -17.96 13.85 0.68
N ARG A 306 -17.58 13.65 1.94
CA ARG A 306 -17.84 12.42 2.68
C ARG A 306 -18.71 12.68 3.89
N LEU A 307 -19.84 11.99 3.95
CA LEU A 307 -20.74 11.94 5.10
C LEU A 307 -20.51 10.61 5.81
N SER A 308 -20.32 10.61 7.13
CA SER A 308 -20.17 9.37 7.90
C SER A 308 -20.94 9.45 9.19
N ALA A 309 -21.59 8.34 9.54
CA ALA A 309 -22.25 8.13 10.82
C ALA A 309 -21.57 6.94 11.52
N GLU A 310 -21.33 7.11 12.81
CA GLU A 310 -20.76 6.11 13.70
C GLU A 310 -21.69 5.95 14.90
N ALA A 311 -22.01 4.71 15.25
CA ALA A 311 -22.81 4.38 16.41
C ALA A 311 -22.12 3.26 17.20
N GLY A 312 -21.84 3.49 18.48
CA GLY A 312 -21.11 2.56 19.32
C GLY A 312 -21.45 2.70 20.78
N GLN A 313 -20.86 1.85 21.62
CA GLN A 313 -21.14 1.87 23.06
C GLN A 313 -20.55 3.12 23.75
N GLN A 314 -19.51 3.72 23.18
CA GLN A 314 -18.86 4.88 23.79
C GLN A 314 -18.86 6.12 22.87
N LEU A 315 -19.16 5.98 21.58
CA LEU A 315 -19.14 7.09 20.64
C LEU A 315 -20.27 6.98 19.62
N ASP A 316 -21.14 7.98 19.62
CA ASP A 316 -22.04 8.27 18.51
C ASP A 316 -21.57 9.54 17.83
N ALA A 317 -21.34 9.51 16.53
CA ALA A 317 -20.84 10.66 15.80
C ALA A 317 -21.41 10.74 14.39
N PHE A 318 -21.67 11.97 13.95
CA PHE A 318 -21.92 12.29 12.56
C PHE A 318 -20.86 13.27 12.08
N ARG A 319 -20.21 12.96 10.94
CA ARG A 319 -19.14 13.78 10.37
C ARG A 319 -19.41 14.11 8.92
N VAL A 320 -19.14 15.34 8.57
CA VAL A 320 -19.11 15.87 7.21
C VAL A 320 -17.67 16.29 6.92
N ASN A 321 -17.05 15.71 5.90
CA ASN A 321 -15.71 16.10 5.47
C ASN A 321 -15.82 16.57 4.02
N PHE A 322 -15.30 17.75 3.75
CA PHE A 322 -15.21 18.34 2.42
C PHE A 322 -13.75 18.66 2.11
N ARG A 323 -13.30 18.32 0.91
CA ARG A 323 -11.97 18.61 0.38
C ARG A 323 -12.12 19.14 -1.04
N ARG A 324 -11.51 20.28 -1.32
CA ARG A 324 -11.34 20.82 -2.67
C ARG A 324 -9.85 20.82 -2.99
N PRO A 325 -9.37 19.95 -3.89
CA PRO A 325 -7.97 19.90 -4.27
C PRO A 325 -7.59 21.14 -5.09
N ASP A 326 -6.29 21.44 -5.11
CA ASP A 326 -5.67 22.53 -5.88
C ASP A 326 -6.34 23.92 -5.65
N PHE A 327 -6.79 24.16 -4.42
CA PHE A 327 -7.46 25.42 -4.06
C PHE A 327 -6.45 26.57 -4.02
N LEU A 328 -6.61 27.55 -4.90
CA LEU A 328 -5.75 28.74 -5.09
C LEU A 328 -4.33 28.42 -5.60
N ALA A 329 -3.82 27.23 -5.43
CA ALA A 329 -2.51 26.80 -5.92
C ALA A 329 -2.49 25.27 -6.12
N VAL A 330 -1.63 24.79 -7.03
CA VAL A 330 -1.39 23.35 -7.22
C VAL A 330 -0.80 22.75 -5.93
N ASP A 331 -1.22 21.51 -5.62
CA ASP A 331 -0.84 20.79 -4.41
C ASP A 331 -1.26 21.48 -3.09
N GLN A 332 -2.22 22.40 -3.15
CA GLN A 332 -2.84 23.05 -2.00
C GLN A 332 -4.33 22.76 -1.98
N ASP A 333 -4.81 22.13 -0.91
CA ASP A 333 -6.21 21.73 -0.77
C ASP A 333 -6.93 22.58 0.27
N PHE A 334 -8.18 22.92 0.00
CA PHE A 334 -9.09 23.45 1.01
C PHE A 334 -9.78 22.27 1.70
N LEU A 335 -9.75 22.27 3.03
CA LEU A 335 -10.39 21.27 3.88
C LEU A 335 -11.44 21.94 4.77
N ALA A 336 -12.62 21.34 4.86
CA ALA A 336 -13.62 21.73 5.83
C ALA A 336 -14.23 20.49 6.47
N THR A 337 -14.40 20.51 7.80
CA THR A 337 -15.04 19.42 8.53
C THR A 337 -16.12 19.95 9.46
N ALA A 338 -17.17 19.16 9.67
CA ALA A 338 -18.14 19.40 10.74
C ALA A 338 -18.41 18.06 11.42
N GLU A 339 -18.40 18.05 12.75
CA GLU A 339 -18.68 16.88 13.57
C GLU A 339 -19.71 17.23 14.64
N ALA A 340 -20.68 16.35 14.84
CA ALA A 340 -21.51 16.31 16.03
C ALA A 340 -21.32 14.95 16.70
N ALA A 341 -20.92 14.93 17.96
CA ALA A 341 -20.58 13.72 18.68
C ALA A 341 -21.15 13.68 20.10
N ASN A 342 -21.53 12.46 20.52
CA ASN A 342 -21.81 12.09 21.90
C ASN A 342 -20.76 11.06 22.31
N ASP A 343 -19.78 11.48 23.09
CA ASP A 343 -18.60 10.70 23.46
C ASP A 343 -18.71 10.34 24.96
N ILE A 344 -18.71 9.05 25.28
CA ILE A 344 -18.99 8.51 26.63
C ILE A 344 -17.89 7.51 27.03
N PRO A 345 -16.60 7.90 27.02
CA PRO A 345 -15.55 7.07 27.54
C PRO A 345 -15.62 6.95 29.06
N VAL A 346 -14.71 6.14 29.65
CA VAL A 346 -14.64 5.94 31.09
C VAL A 346 -14.32 7.24 31.88
N ALA A 347 -13.66 8.24 31.27
CA ALA A 347 -13.16 9.46 31.92
C ALA A 347 -14.20 10.57 32.04
N TYR A 348 -15.11 10.69 31.07
CA TYR A 348 -16.06 11.80 30.95
C TYR A 348 -17.28 11.42 30.09
N ARG A 349 -18.23 12.32 30.02
CA ARG A 349 -19.30 12.34 29.00
C ARG A 349 -19.26 13.70 28.32
N SER A 350 -19.10 13.71 26.99
CA SER A 350 -19.05 14.95 26.20
C SER A 350 -20.06 14.92 25.07
N ARG A 351 -20.86 15.97 24.95
CA ARG A 351 -21.65 16.25 23.75
C ARG A 351 -21.05 17.48 23.11
N ARG A 352 -20.49 17.29 21.90
CA ARG A 352 -19.75 18.34 21.20
C ARG A 352 -20.21 18.52 19.77
N ALA A 353 -20.05 19.75 19.28
CA ALA A 353 -20.13 20.10 17.87
C ALA A 353 -18.86 20.87 17.53
N ILE A 354 -18.16 20.42 16.49
CA ILE A 354 -16.89 21.00 16.03
C ILE A 354 -17.06 21.33 14.56
N ALA A 355 -16.56 22.49 14.13
CA ALA A 355 -16.39 22.82 12.72
C ALA A 355 -14.98 23.37 12.50
N THR A 356 -14.32 22.88 11.43
CA THR A 356 -13.00 23.35 11.03
C THR A 356 -13.00 23.74 9.56
N ALA A 357 -12.20 24.74 9.20
CA ALA A 357 -11.93 25.11 7.82
C ALA A 357 -10.48 25.57 7.69
N GLY A 358 -9.78 25.12 6.66
CA GLY A 358 -8.36 25.41 6.51
C GLY A 358 -7.78 24.97 5.19
N ILE A 359 -6.48 25.09 5.09
CA ILE A 359 -5.69 24.69 3.93
C ILE A 359 -4.65 23.65 4.34
N GLU A 360 -4.46 22.68 3.46
CA GLU A 360 -3.37 21.69 3.49
C GLU A 360 -2.53 21.90 2.23
N ARG A 361 -1.20 21.90 2.36
CA ARG A 361 -0.28 21.98 1.22
C ARG A 361 0.72 20.86 1.28
N ARG A 362 0.90 20.19 0.14
CA ARG A 362 1.99 19.26 -0.10
C ARG A 362 3.19 20.06 -0.61
N PHE A 363 4.27 20.13 0.17
CA PHE A 363 5.47 20.87 -0.20
C PHE A 363 6.36 20.07 -1.15
N ASP A 364 6.40 18.76 -0.92
CA ASP A 364 7.09 17.77 -1.76
C ASP A 364 6.45 16.38 -1.57
N HIS A 365 7.12 15.32 -2.03
CA HIS A 365 6.63 13.93 -1.89
C HIS A 365 6.67 13.40 -0.45
N LEU A 366 7.43 14.06 0.44
CA LEU A 366 7.60 13.65 1.84
C LEU A 366 6.80 14.52 2.81
N LEU A 367 6.75 15.84 2.57
CA LEU A 367 6.31 16.82 3.53
C LEU A 367 4.95 17.42 3.16
N THR A 368 4.00 17.30 4.07
CA THR A 368 2.68 17.93 3.99
C THR A 368 2.43 18.75 5.25
N GLY A 369 1.88 19.95 5.12
CA GLY A 369 1.49 20.79 6.25
C GLY A 369 0.14 21.43 6.04
N GLY A 370 -0.53 21.74 7.15
CA GLY A 370 -1.84 22.38 7.11
C GLY A 370 -2.07 23.31 8.29
N VAL A 371 -2.96 24.27 8.08
CA VAL A 371 -3.47 25.16 9.12
C VAL A 371 -4.97 25.35 8.93
N SER A 372 -5.70 25.31 10.03
CA SER A 372 -7.16 25.44 10.04
C SER A 372 -7.61 26.41 11.11
N PHE A 373 -8.79 26.95 10.94
CA PHE A 373 -9.57 27.60 11.98
C PHE A 373 -10.59 26.61 12.52
N GLU A 374 -10.76 26.55 13.83
CA GLU A 374 -11.66 25.64 14.52
C GLU A 374 -12.61 26.41 15.43
N ILE A 375 -13.86 26.00 15.44
CA ILE A 375 -14.84 26.37 16.46
C ILE A 375 -15.42 25.09 17.06
N GLU A 376 -15.50 25.07 18.40
CA GLU A 376 -16.09 23.95 19.15
C GLU A 376 -17.08 24.47 20.19
N LYS A 377 -18.18 23.73 20.35
CA LYS A 377 -19.12 23.89 21.47
C LYS A 377 -19.32 22.55 22.14
N ALA A 378 -19.08 22.50 23.44
CA ALA A 378 -19.17 21.25 24.20
C ALA A 378 -19.90 21.41 25.54
N ASN A 379 -20.54 20.30 25.95
CA ASN A 379 -21.08 20.09 27.29
C ASN A 379 -20.41 18.82 27.83
N VAL A 380 -19.60 18.98 28.88
CA VAL A 380 -18.75 17.93 29.44
C VAL A 380 -19.11 17.64 30.89
N VAL A 381 -19.28 16.37 31.22
CA VAL A 381 -19.43 15.88 32.58
C VAL A 381 -18.18 15.09 32.95
N GLN A 382 -17.41 15.56 33.93
CA GLN A 382 -16.27 14.82 34.47
C GLN A 382 -16.77 13.67 35.36
N LEU A 383 -16.17 12.49 35.20
CA LEU A 383 -16.51 11.28 35.97
C LEU A 383 -15.48 10.99 37.08
N ALA A 384 -14.26 11.52 36.97
CA ALA A 384 -13.23 11.41 38.01
C ALA A 384 -13.57 12.24 39.25
N ASP A 385 -13.54 11.62 40.45
CA ASP A 385 -13.85 12.27 41.72
C ASP A 385 -12.59 12.91 42.33
N VAL A 386 -12.09 14.01 41.68
CA VAL A 386 -10.84 14.68 42.08
C VAL A 386 -10.95 16.21 42.20
N THR A 387 -12.09 16.80 41.87
CA THR A 387 -12.25 18.26 41.92
C THR A 387 -13.61 18.63 42.51
N PRO A 388 -13.70 19.80 43.21
CA PRO A 388 -14.97 20.27 43.75
C PRO A 388 -16.01 20.69 42.70
N ARG A 389 -15.69 20.54 41.39
CA ARG A 389 -16.61 20.82 40.27
C ARG A 389 -17.35 19.57 39.85
N THR A 390 -18.28 19.12 40.65
CA THR A 390 -19.32 18.16 40.22
C THR A 390 -20.36 18.95 39.42
N GLY A 391 -20.47 18.63 38.11
CA GLY A 391 -21.48 19.26 37.25
C GLY A 391 -21.09 19.27 35.78
N THR A 392 -22.03 19.70 34.95
CA THR A 392 -21.77 19.88 33.52
C THR A 392 -20.98 21.16 33.28
N GLN A 393 -19.79 21.02 32.74
CA GLN A 393 -19.00 22.13 32.20
C GLN A 393 -19.47 22.43 30.78
N ARG A 394 -19.75 23.69 30.48
CA ARG A 394 -20.10 24.14 29.13
C ARG A 394 -19.03 25.12 28.69
N TYR A 395 -18.53 24.93 27.46
CA TYR A 395 -17.58 25.85 26.88
C TYR A 395 -17.80 26.00 25.37
N GLU A 396 -17.37 27.13 24.87
CA GLU A 396 -17.22 27.45 23.46
C GLU A 396 -15.75 27.82 23.27
N LEU A 397 -15.13 27.22 22.22
CA LEU A 397 -13.71 27.33 21.97
C LEU A 397 -13.47 27.76 20.53
N VAL A 398 -12.47 28.60 20.33
CA VAL A 398 -11.80 28.74 19.02
C VAL A 398 -10.38 28.23 19.11
N GLY A 399 -9.95 27.60 18.04
CA GLY A 399 -8.62 27.02 17.86
C GLY A 399 -8.02 27.34 16.50
N LEU A 400 -6.70 27.24 16.43
CA LEU A 400 -5.92 27.32 15.18
C LEU A 400 -5.07 26.04 15.03
N PRO A 401 -5.68 24.88 14.72
CA PRO A 401 -4.93 23.66 14.49
C PRO A 401 -3.96 23.82 13.33
N ALA A 402 -2.69 23.54 13.57
CA ALA A 402 -1.63 23.49 12.58
C ALA A 402 -0.92 22.14 12.68
N TYR A 403 -0.47 21.60 11.56
CA TYR A 403 0.29 20.35 11.55
C TYR A 403 1.35 20.30 10.45
N LEU A 404 2.36 19.48 10.72
CA LEU A 404 3.34 19.03 9.73
C LEU A 404 3.39 17.50 9.76
N LYS A 405 3.35 16.88 8.59
CA LYS A 405 3.47 15.43 8.39
C LYS A 405 4.65 15.16 7.47
N LEU A 406 5.47 14.20 7.86
CA LEU A 406 6.57 13.65 7.09
C LEU A 406 6.30 12.15 6.92
N ASP A 407 6.31 11.64 5.69
CA ASP A 407 6.07 10.21 5.43
C ASP A 407 6.99 9.73 4.29
N GLU A 408 7.93 8.86 4.64
CA GLU A 408 8.85 8.19 3.70
C GLU A 408 8.69 6.66 3.80
N THR A 409 7.48 6.19 4.11
CA THR A 409 7.22 4.77 4.20
C THR A 409 6.87 4.17 2.84
N ASP A 410 7.27 2.91 2.62
CA ASP A 410 6.97 2.12 1.42
C ASP A 410 5.47 1.81 1.26
N ASN A 411 4.71 1.73 2.36
CA ASN A 411 3.27 1.42 2.35
C ASN A 411 2.53 2.08 3.51
N LEU A 412 1.37 2.69 3.23
CA LEU A 412 0.58 3.41 4.24
C LEU A 412 -0.05 2.51 5.31
N LEU A 413 -0.50 1.29 4.95
CA LEU A 413 -1.23 0.40 5.84
C LEU A 413 -0.37 -0.72 6.43
N ASN A 414 0.74 -1.05 5.78
CA ASN A 414 1.65 -2.10 6.19
C ASN A 414 3.11 -1.71 5.89
N PRO A 415 3.65 -0.65 6.51
CA PRO A 415 5.00 -0.20 6.25
C PRO A 415 6.03 -1.25 6.68
N THR A 416 7.01 -1.49 5.80
CA THR A 416 8.13 -2.41 6.05
C THR A 416 9.47 -1.68 6.17
N THR A 417 9.58 -0.54 5.53
CA THR A 417 10.78 0.32 5.56
C THR A 417 10.39 1.80 5.66
N GLY A 418 11.34 2.62 6.08
CA GLY A 418 11.19 4.07 6.13
C GLY A 418 10.77 4.59 7.50
N TYR A 419 10.30 5.82 7.51
CA TYR A 419 9.90 6.52 8.72
C TYR A 419 8.74 7.46 8.47
N ARG A 420 8.06 7.79 9.57
CA ARG A 420 6.90 8.70 9.59
C ARG A 420 6.99 9.62 10.77
N GLY A 421 6.72 10.90 10.57
CA GLY A 421 6.69 11.91 11.63
C GLY A 421 5.46 12.79 11.53
N GLN A 422 4.91 13.23 12.68
CA GLN A 422 3.82 14.19 12.69
C GLN A 422 3.92 15.10 13.92
N LEU A 423 3.82 16.40 13.68
CA LEU A 423 3.67 17.43 14.70
C LEU A 423 2.31 18.08 14.51
N ASN A 424 1.52 18.17 15.58
CA ASN A 424 0.29 18.94 15.63
C ASN A 424 0.43 19.98 16.74
N VAL A 425 0.04 21.22 16.47
CA VAL A 425 0.03 22.34 17.42
C VAL A 425 -1.33 23.02 17.30
N THR A 426 -2.06 23.07 18.42
CA THR A 426 -3.40 23.64 18.44
C THR A 426 -3.49 24.68 19.58
N PRO A 427 -3.13 25.95 19.34
CA PRO A 427 -3.48 27.03 20.25
C PRO A 427 -5.00 27.22 20.23
N ALA A 428 -5.58 27.37 21.41
CA ALA A 428 -7.01 27.48 21.62
C ALA A 428 -7.38 28.47 22.72
N HIS A 429 -8.58 29.05 22.60
CA HIS A 429 -9.15 29.94 23.59
C HIS A 429 -10.62 29.61 23.82
N THR A 430 -11.04 29.52 25.10
CA THR A 430 -12.43 29.32 25.47
C THR A 430 -13.11 30.66 25.83
N PHE A 431 -14.31 30.90 25.28
CA PHE A 431 -15.06 32.15 25.49
C PHE A 431 -16.14 32.04 26.56
N SER A 432 -16.67 30.85 26.83
CA SER A 432 -17.70 30.61 27.81
C SER A 432 -17.23 29.63 28.87
N GLY A 433 -17.76 29.75 30.07
CA GLY A 433 -17.30 29.01 31.23
C GLY A 433 -16.03 29.63 31.83
N SER A 434 -14.91 28.92 31.81
CA SER A 434 -13.59 29.45 32.17
C SER A 434 -12.92 30.01 30.93
N HIS A 435 -12.54 31.30 30.95
CA HIS A 435 -11.76 31.91 29.86
C HIS A 435 -10.32 31.40 29.93
N LEU A 436 -10.02 30.37 29.15
CA LEU A 436 -8.71 29.71 29.15
C LEU A 436 -8.02 29.90 27.81
N THR A 437 -6.75 30.21 27.86
CA THR A 437 -5.86 30.14 26.68
C THR A 437 -4.88 29.02 26.92
N PHE A 438 -4.83 28.05 25.98
CA PHE A 438 -3.93 26.92 26.08
C PHE A 438 -3.50 26.45 24.69
N SER A 439 -2.45 25.64 24.63
CA SER A 439 -1.99 24.99 23.40
C SER A 439 -1.82 23.49 23.63
N THR A 440 -2.43 22.68 22.77
CA THR A 440 -2.21 21.25 22.75
C THR A 440 -1.18 20.92 21.66
N ASN A 441 -0.08 20.30 22.05
CA ASN A 441 1.04 19.97 21.16
C ASN A 441 1.23 18.46 21.18
N LEU A 442 1.15 17.82 20.00
CA LEU A 442 1.31 16.38 19.84
C LEU A 442 2.41 16.10 18.81
N LEU A 443 3.46 15.41 19.24
CA LEU A 443 4.55 14.96 18.37
C LEU A 443 4.56 13.43 18.34
N SER A 444 4.60 12.85 17.16
CA SER A 444 4.77 11.40 17.00
C SER A 444 5.78 11.09 15.91
N GLY A 445 6.51 10.00 16.10
CA GLY A 445 7.43 9.45 15.11
C GLY A 445 7.39 7.92 15.14
N SER A 446 7.46 7.31 13.98
CA SER A 446 7.60 5.86 13.83
C SER A 446 8.63 5.52 12.75
N THR A 447 9.25 4.36 12.89
CA THR A 447 10.28 3.89 11.96
C THR A 447 10.17 2.37 11.80
N TYR A 448 10.59 1.88 10.63
CA TYR A 448 10.41 0.51 10.20
C TYR A 448 11.68 -0.01 9.53
N TRP A 449 12.12 -1.19 9.94
CA TRP A 449 13.32 -1.85 9.42
C TRP A 449 12.98 -3.28 9.02
N ALA A 450 13.01 -3.56 7.73
CA ALA A 450 12.92 -4.92 7.22
C ALA A 450 14.19 -5.70 7.58
N LEU A 451 14.04 -6.90 8.12
CA LEU A 451 15.12 -7.77 8.55
C LEU A 451 15.22 -8.99 7.63
N GLY A 452 16.45 -9.30 7.21
CA GLY A 452 16.76 -10.44 6.35
C GLY A 452 16.46 -10.20 4.86
N PRO A 453 17.02 -11.02 3.96
CA PRO A 453 16.95 -10.82 2.51
C PRO A 453 15.53 -10.96 1.93
N GLU A 454 14.68 -11.76 2.55
CA GLU A 454 13.28 -11.97 2.11
C GLU A 454 12.27 -11.03 2.79
N GLN A 455 12.74 -10.08 3.62
CA GLN A 455 11.91 -9.13 4.38
C GLN A 455 10.75 -9.80 5.16
N ARG A 456 10.96 -11.03 5.62
CA ARG A 456 9.94 -11.77 6.39
C ARG A 456 9.73 -11.25 7.81
N ALA A 457 10.66 -10.46 8.32
CA ALA A 457 10.54 -9.82 9.61
C ALA A 457 10.71 -8.29 9.47
N VAL A 458 9.91 -7.51 10.22
CA VAL A 458 10.00 -6.05 10.28
C VAL A 458 10.04 -5.64 11.74
N LEU A 459 11.09 -4.93 12.14
CA LEU A 459 11.14 -4.24 13.42
C LEU A 459 10.49 -2.87 13.27
N ALA A 460 9.48 -2.57 14.07
CA ALA A 460 8.76 -1.31 14.05
C ALA A 460 8.78 -0.64 15.43
N GLY A 461 9.13 0.64 15.46
CA GLY A 461 9.18 1.45 16.67
C GLY A 461 8.37 2.73 16.53
N LYS A 462 7.66 3.15 17.59
CA LYS A 462 6.91 4.41 17.65
C LYS A 462 7.15 5.12 18.98
N VAL A 463 7.29 6.43 18.90
CA VAL A 463 7.29 7.36 20.04
C VAL A 463 6.19 8.39 19.82
N ALA A 464 5.39 8.68 20.85
CA ALA A 464 4.45 9.79 20.83
C ALA A 464 4.55 10.58 22.13
N LEU A 465 4.60 11.91 21.98
CA LEU A 465 4.68 12.90 23.04
C LEU A 465 3.48 13.83 22.94
N GLY A 466 2.83 14.09 24.05
CA GLY A 466 1.80 15.10 24.19
C GLY A 466 2.19 16.13 25.22
N SER A 467 1.89 17.40 24.97
CA SER A 467 2.03 18.52 25.92
C SER A 467 0.85 19.44 25.78
N LEU A 468 0.34 19.93 26.91
CA LEU A 468 -0.69 20.96 27.00
C LEU A 468 -0.21 22.06 27.95
N ASP A 469 -0.05 23.25 27.40
CA ASP A 469 0.48 24.42 28.08
C ASP A 469 -0.55 25.55 28.15
N GLY A 470 -0.40 26.49 29.10
CA GLY A 470 -1.20 27.71 29.23
C GLY A 470 -2.37 27.62 30.22
N ALA A 471 -2.83 26.41 30.61
CA ALA A 471 -3.91 26.27 31.58
C ALA A 471 -3.62 25.18 32.63
N PRO A 472 -4.04 25.39 33.91
CA PRO A 472 -3.90 24.35 34.93
C PRO A 472 -4.91 23.22 34.72
N LEU A 473 -4.50 21.99 35.06
CA LEU A 473 -5.32 20.77 34.85
C LEU A 473 -6.71 20.88 35.49
N SER A 474 -6.81 21.51 36.66
CA SER A 474 -8.06 21.70 37.42
C SER A 474 -9.11 22.57 36.70
N GLN A 475 -8.70 23.39 35.75
CA GLN A 475 -9.59 24.28 34.99
C GLN A 475 -9.95 23.70 33.62
N LEU A 476 -9.10 22.79 33.08
CA LEU A 476 -9.30 22.17 31.78
C LEU A 476 -10.51 21.23 31.79
N PRO A 477 -11.43 21.35 30.84
CA PRO A 477 -12.46 20.35 30.62
C PRO A 477 -11.85 18.96 30.41
N SER A 478 -12.52 17.89 30.85
CA SER A 478 -11.93 16.55 30.83
C SER A 478 -11.69 16.03 29.41
N ASP A 479 -12.50 16.44 28.43
CA ASP A 479 -12.34 16.09 27.01
C ASP A 479 -11.19 16.84 26.32
N GLN A 480 -10.70 17.93 26.90
CA GLN A 480 -9.52 18.68 26.39
C GLN A 480 -8.20 18.19 27.01
N ARG A 481 -8.24 17.27 27.98
CA ARG A 481 -7.03 16.73 28.64
C ARG A 481 -6.35 15.67 27.78
N ILE A 482 -5.09 15.41 28.05
CA ILE A 482 -4.31 14.37 27.39
C ILE A 482 -4.46 13.05 28.16
N TYR A 483 -4.68 11.97 27.42
CA TYR A 483 -4.82 10.60 27.93
C TYR A 483 -3.91 9.62 27.18
N ALA A 484 -3.69 8.45 27.76
CA ALA A 484 -3.01 7.32 27.16
C ALA A 484 -3.74 6.01 27.53
N GLY A 485 -3.50 4.95 26.74
CA GLY A 485 -4.13 3.62 26.86
C GLY A 485 -5.05 3.31 25.68
N GLY A 486 -5.25 2.03 25.43
CA GLY A 486 -6.05 1.52 24.30
C GLY A 486 -5.22 1.13 23.08
N GLY A 487 -5.90 0.63 22.05
CA GLY A 487 -5.32 -0.04 20.87
C GLY A 487 -4.37 0.79 20.00
N GLY A 488 -4.44 2.13 20.05
CA GLY A 488 -3.56 3.06 19.31
C GLY A 488 -2.45 3.67 20.18
N SER A 489 -2.38 3.31 21.45
CA SER A 489 -1.47 3.90 22.45
C SER A 489 -0.77 2.78 23.24
N VAL A 490 -1.16 2.55 24.50
CA VAL A 490 -0.59 1.53 25.39
C VAL A 490 -1.58 0.36 25.45
N ARG A 491 -1.50 -0.59 24.55
CA ARG A 491 -2.46 -1.71 24.35
C ARG A 491 -2.78 -2.54 25.60
N PRO A 492 -1.82 -2.80 26.52
CA PRO A 492 -2.10 -3.53 27.75
C PRO A 492 -3.10 -2.89 28.70
N TYR A 493 -3.35 -1.59 28.57
CA TYR A 493 -4.30 -0.86 29.40
C TYR A 493 -5.51 -0.43 28.57
N ALA A 494 -6.70 -0.47 29.21
CA ALA A 494 -7.93 -0.07 28.57
C ALA A 494 -7.87 1.38 28.06
N TYR A 495 -8.80 1.75 27.16
CA TYR A 495 -8.86 3.07 26.57
C TYR A 495 -8.89 4.18 27.65
N LEU A 496 -7.99 5.15 27.56
CA LEU A 496 -7.72 6.27 28.47
C LEU A 496 -7.15 5.90 29.86
N MET A 497 -6.92 4.60 30.15
CA MET A 497 -6.58 4.13 31.51
C MET A 497 -5.08 4.12 31.81
N ALA A 498 -4.19 4.41 30.86
CA ALA A 498 -2.74 4.37 31.10
C ALA A 498 -2.23 5.68 31.71
N GLY A 499 -2.46 5.88 33.01
CA GLY A 499 -2.00 7.05 33.79
C GLY A 499 -2.64 7.13 35.17
N PRO A 500 -2.54 8.25 35.89
CA PRO A 500 -3.12 8.47 37.21
C PRO A 500 -4.64 8.27 37.25
N LEU A 501 -5.14 7.59 38.27
CA LEU A 501 -6.56 7.32 38.49
C LEU A 501 -7.04 8.08 39.75
N ALA A 502 -8.28 8.52 39.73
CA ALA A 502 -8.99 9.04 40.88
C ALA A 502 -9.34 7.91 41.86
N PRO A 503 -9.74 8.23 43.13
CA PRO A 503 -10.14 7.23 44.11
C PRO A 503 -11.28 6.30 43.64
N ASN A 504 -12.15 6.79 42.77
CA ASN A 504 -13.21 5.98 42.12
C ASN A 504 -12.73 5.17 40.88
N ASN A 505 -11.42 5.00 40.72
CA ASN A 505 -10.77 4.29 39.62
C ASN A 505 -11.04 4.83 38.21
N VAL A 506 -11.41 6.09 38.10
CA VAL A 506 -11.65 6.82 36.84
C VAL A 506 -10.40 7.60 36.45
N PRO A 507 -9.98 7.59 35.16
CA PRO A 507 -8.81 8.32 34.72
C PRO A 507 -9.00 9.84 34.83
N ILE A 508 -8.00 10.51 35.43
CA ILE A 508 -8.03 11.94 35.67
C ILE A 508 -7.74 12.73 34.40
N GLY A 509 -6.93 12.15 33.50
CA GLY A 509 -6.30 12.87 32.40
C GLY A 509 -5.12 13.73 32.87
N GLY A 510 -4.34 14.19 31.92
CA GLY A 510 -3.13 14.95 32.17
C GLY A 510 -2.96 16.14 31.24
N ARG A 511 -1.82 16.83 31.45
CA ARG A 511 -1.34 17.86 30.54
C ARG A 511 -0.21 17.37 29.63
N SER A 512 0.36 16.20 29.88
CA SER A 512 1.33 15.60 28.98
C SER A 512 1.20 14.10 28.93
N SER A 513 1.77 13.48 27.90
CA SER A 513 1.88 12.03 27.76
C SER A 513 3.16 11.62 27.05
N LEU A 514 3.63 10.41 27.38
CA LEU A 514 4.65 9.70 26.66
C LEU A 514 4.13 8.31 26.34
N VAL A 515 4.23 7.89 25.08
CA VAL A 515 3.90 6.54 24.59
C VAL A 515 5.04 6.01 23.77
N LEU A 516 5.45 4.77 24.07
CA LEU A 516 6.50 4.04 23.40
C LEU A 516 5.94 2.68 22.96
N ASN A 517 6.07 2.34 21.69
CA ASN A 517 5.65 1.06 21.14
C ASN A 517 6.83 0.44 20.40
N LEU A 518 7.05 -0.83 20.62
CA LEU A 518 8.03 -1.64 19.90
C LEU A 518 7.37 -2.95 19.49
N GLU A 519 7.46 -3.31 18.24
CA GLU A 519 6.91 -4.58 17.75
C GLU A 519 7.79 -5.20 16.67
N THR A 520 7.80 -6.54 16.63
CA THR A 520 8.43 -7.30 15.56
C THR A 520 7.35 -8.02 14.77
N ARG A 521 7.15 -7.65 13.49
CA ARG A 521 6.19 -8.26 12.59
C ARG A 521 6.85 -9.39 11.84
N ILE A 522 6.42 -10.63 12.04
CA ILE A 522 7.03 -11.83 11.47
C ILE A 522 6.00 -12.50 10.55
N LYS A 523 6.27 -12.60 9.25
CA LYS A 523 5.49 -13.41 8.31
C LYS A 523 5.86 -14.87 8.45
N ILE A 524 4.89 -15.68 8.86
CA ILE A 524 5.03 -17.14 8.94
C ILE A 524 4.74 -17.78 7.58
N THR A 525 3.69 -17.28 6.91
CA THR A 525 3.32 -17.59 5.53
C THR A 525 3.07 -16.30 4.76
N GLU A 526 2.78 -16.35 3.47
CA GLU A 526 2.42 -15.16 2.69
C GLU A 526 1.16 -14.45 3.23
N THR A 527 0.27 -15.20 3.89
CA THR A 527 -1.02 -14.69 4.37
C THR A 527 -1.11 -14.57 5.89
N ILE A 528 -0.22 -15.21 6.65
CA ILE A 528 -0.29 -15.26 8.11
C ILE A 528 1.00 -14.72 8.74
N GLY A 529 0.85 -13.85 9.73
CA GLY A 529 1.95 -13.34 10.52
C GLY A 529 1.66 -13.29 12.01
N VAL A 530 2.74 -13.18 12.80
CA VAL A 530 2.72 -13.05 14.26
C VAL A 530 3.51 -11.81 14.65
N VAL A 531 3.03 -11.09 15.66
CA VAL A 531 3.60 -9.80 16.09
C VAL A 531 3.73 -9.78 17.62
N PRO A 532 4.85 -10.22 18.19
CA PRO A 532 5.19 -9.89 19.57
C PRO A 532 5.45 -8.39 19.71
N PHE A 533 4.97 -7.79 20.81
CA PHE A 533 5.14 -6.36 21.06
C PHE A 533 5.28 -6.03 22.54
N VAL A 534 5.88 -4.87 22.79
CA VAL A 534 5.99 -4.22 24.10
C VAL A 534 5.51 -2.78 23.95
N ASP A 535 4.59 -2.37 24.81
CA ASP A 535 4.12 -0.99 24.89
C ASP A 535 4.41 -0.44 26.28
N ALA A 536 4.83 0.83 26.32
CA ALA A 536 5.01 1.58 27.55
C ALA A 536 4.44 2.98 27.40
N GLY A 537 3.90 3.56 28.44
CA GLY A 537 3.43 4.93 28.40
C GLY A 537 2.63 5.33 29.63
N SER A 538 2.42 6.62 29.74
CA SER A 538 1.56 7.24 30.76
C SER A 538 1.21 8.65 30.32
N TYR A 539 0.16 9.20 30.93
CA TYR A 539 -0.07 10.63 30.96
C TYR A 539 0.28 11.21 32.35
N TYR A 540 0.57 12.50 32.38
CA TYR A 540 1.09 13.20 33.58
C TYR A 540 0.34 14.51 33.78
N GLU A 541 0.20 14.94 35.06
CA GLU A 541 -0.45 16.20 35.41
C GLU A 541 0.40 17.43 35.04
N SER A 542 1.73 17.27 34.96
CA SER A 542 2.66 18.28 34.50
C SER A 542 2.57 18.53 33.00
N PRO A 543 2.94 19.74 32.50
CA PRO A 543 2.91 20.03 31.05
C PRO A 543 3.98 19.26 30.25
N MET A 544 4.98 18.68 30.92
CA MET A 544 6.01 17.82 30.31
C MET A 544 6.02 16.46 30.98
N PRO A 545 6.29 15.37 30.21
CA PRO A 545 6.39 14.03 30.77
C PRO A 545 7.46 13.93 31.87
N GLN A 546 7.13 13.24 32.95
CA GLN A 546 8.05 13.00 34.08
C GLN A 546 8.56 11.57 34.05
N LEU A 547 9.70 11.34 33.39
CA LEU A 547 10.28 10.01 33.16
C LEU A 547 10.64 9.25 34.45
N GLY A 548 10.84 9.94 35.57
CA GLY A 548 11.10 9.36 36.90
C GLY A 548 9.87 8.88 37.67
N ARG A 549 8.66 9.12 37.16
CA ARG A 549 7.39 8.67 37.74
C ARG A 549 6.80 7.53 36.90
N THR A 550 5.84 6.83 37.45
CA THR A 550 5.27 5.57 36.99
C THR A 550 5.00 5.51 35.48
N LEU A 551 5.91 4.89 34.73
CA LEU A 551 5.66 4.46 33.38
C LEU A 551 4.94 3.10 33.44
N LEU A 552 3.76 3.03 32.86
CA LEU A 552 2.99 1.79 32.76
C LEU A 552 3.41 1.05 31.50
N TYR A 553 3.67 -0.26 31.63
CA TYR A 553 4.13 -1.08 30.51
C TYR A 553 3.50 -2.46 30.52
N GLY A 554 3.50 -3.09 29.37
CA GLY A 554 3.04 -4.46 29.21
C GLY A 554 3.43 -5.03 27.88
N VAL A 555 3.07 -6.28 27.69
CA VAL A 555 3.47 -7.09 26.54
C VAL A 555 2.25 -7.66 25.84
N GLY A 556 2.43 -8.09 24.62
CA GLY A 556 1.35 -8.74 23.91
C GLY A 556 1.82 -9.53 22.70
N LEU A 557 0.87 -10.23 22.12
CA LEU A 557 1.06 -11.04 20.92
C LEU A 557 -0.08 -10.74 19.94
N GLY A 558 0.26 -10.41 18.72
CA GLY A 558 -0.69 -10.17 17.64
C GLY A 558 -0.67 -11.27 16.60
N ALA A 559 -1.83 -11.56 16.03
CA ALA A 559 -1.96 -12.31 14.78
C ALA A 559 -2.30 -11.34 13.64
N ARG A 560 -1.78 -11.63 12.45
CA ARG A 560 -2.04 -10.89 11.22
C ARG A 560 -2.53 -11.83 10.13
N TYR A 561 -3.57 -11.41 9.42
CA TYR A 561 -4.00 -12.05 8.19
C TYR A 561 -3.89 -11.03 7.06
N TYR A 562 -2.91 -11.23 6.16
CA TYR A 562 -2.62 -10.30 5.08
C TYR A 562 -3.62 -10.48 3.94
N THR A 563 -4.29 -9.40 3.58
CA THR A 563 -5.25 -9.34 2.46
C THR A 563 -4.79 -8.32 1.42
N GLY A 564 -5.39 -8.33 0.23
CA GLY A 564 -5.04 -7.37 -0.84
C GLY A 564 -5.32 -5.89 -0.50
N PHE A 565 -6.08 -5.61 0.56
CA PHE A 565 -6.40 -4.26 1.03
C PHE A 565 -5.79 -3.92 2.40
N GLY A 566 -4.90 -4.76 2.91
CA GLY A 566 -4.18 -4.57 4.17
C GLY A 566 -4.36 -5.74 5.15
N PRO A 567 -3.53 -5.80 6.21
CA PRO A 567 -3.61 -6.87 7.21
C PRO A 567 -4.81 -6.70 8.14
N LEU A 568 -5.56 -7.79 8.35
CA LEU A 568 -6.47 -7.91 9.49
C LEU A 568 -5.62 -8.21 10.73
N ARG A 569 -5.88 -7.48 11.80
CA ARG A 569 -5.13 -7.51 13.06
C ARG A 569 -5.99 -8.05 14.19
N LEU A 570 -5.44 -8.99 14.97
CA LEU A 570 -5.93 -9.42 16.27
C LEU A 570 -4.78 -9.31 17.26
N ASP A 571 -4.88 -8.45 18.27
CA ASP A 571 -3.87 -8.30 19.32
C ASP A 571 -4.43 -8.72 20.68
N LEU A 572 -3.62 -9.46 21.44
CA LEU A 572 -3.83 -9.79 22.84
C LEU A 572 -2.72 -9.13 23.65
N ALA A 573 -3.09 -8.33 24.66
CA ALA A 573 -2.15 -7.58 25.48
C ALA A 573 -2.42 -7.76 26.97
N THR A 574 -1.36 -7.79 27.79
CA THR A 574 -1.43 -7.91 29.24
C THR A 574 -0.53 -6.89 29.93
N PRO A 575 -1.02 -6.17 30.98
CA PRO A 575 -0.21 -5.25 31.77
C PRO A 575 0.77 -6.05 32.65
N LEU A 576 2.04 -5.63 32.70
CA LEU A 576 3.04 -6.20 33.61
C LEU A 576 2.93 -5.60 35.03
N HIS A 577 2.39 -4.37 35.15
CA HIS A 577 2.04 -3.74 36.43
C HIS A 577 0.52 -3.54 36.49
N LYS A 578 -0.18 -4.61 36.86
CA LYS A 578 -1.64 -4.57 37.00
C LYS A 578 -2.04 -3.81 38.26
N ARG A 579 -2.84 -2.76 38.09
CA ARG A 579 -3.46 -1.99 39.17
C ARG A 579 -4.84 -2.57 39.52
N HIS A 580 -5.39 -2.15 40.65
CA HIS A 580 -6.79 -2.48 40.98
C HIS A 580 -7.73 -1.91 39.89
N GLY A 581 -8.58 -2.77 39.33
CA GLY A 581 -9.51 -2.41 38.26
C GLY A 581 -8.96 -2.60 36.83
N ASP A 582 -7.66 -2.82 36.62
CA ASP A 582 -7.13 -3.15 35.30
C ASP A 582 -7.56 -4.58 34.88
N SER A 583 -8.01 -4.74 33.67
CA SER A 583 -8.30 -6.06 33.06
C SER A 583 -6.98 -6.85 32.89
N PRO A 584 -7.00 -8.17 33.11
CA PRO A 584 -5.80 -8.99 32.90
C PRO A 584 -5.39 -9.09 31.44
N ILE A 585 -6.35 -9.02 30.51
CA ILE A 585 -6.11 -9.14 29.07
C ILE A 585 -6.97 -8.09 28.34
N GLN A 586 -6.38 -7.45 27.37
CA GLN A 586 -7.06 -6.59 26.39
C GLN A 586 -7.00 -7.24 25.01
N VAL A 587 -8.11 -7.17 24.27
CA VAL A 587 -8.24 -7.73 22.90
C VAL A 587 -8.62 -6.62 21.94
N TYR A 588 -7.93 -6.54 20.80
CA TYR A 588 -8.17 -5.56 19.75
C TYR A 588 -8.29 -6.26 18.40
N ILE A 589 -9.34 -5.93 17.63
CA ILE A 589 -9.55 -6.39 16.26
C ILE A 589 -9.67 -5.16 15.37
N SER A 590 -8.84 -5.05 14.35
CA SER A 590 -8.86 -3.92 13.42
C SER A 590 -8.24 -4.27 12.06
N LEU A 591 -8.39 -3.35 11.09
CA LEU A 591 -7.69 -3.38 9.81
C LEU A 591 -6.44 -2.50 9.88
N GLY A 592 -5.34 -2.90 9.25
CA GLY A 592 -4.05 -2.24 9.27
C GLY A 592 -3.15 -2.66 10.43
N GLN A 593 -1.93 -2.11 10.49
CA GLN A 593 -1.00 -2.30 11.61
C GLN A 593 -1.36 -1.37 12.79
N ALA A 594 -0.66 -1.52 13.92
CA ALA A 594 -0.90 -0.69 15.11
C ALA A 594 -0.47 0.77 14.89
N PHE A 595 0.57 0.98 14.07
CA PHE A 595 1.13 2.28 13.68
C PHE A 595 1.95 2.15 12.40
#